data_241c14e5b1cf95711c69c703ea098e0e
#
_entry.id   241c14e5b1cf95711c69c703ea098e0e
#
_cell.length_a   1.000
_cell.length_b   1.000
_cell.length_c   1.000
_cell.angle_alpha   90.00
_cell.angle_beta   90.00
_cell.angle_gamma   90.00
#
_symmetry.space_group_name_H-M   'P 1'
#
loop_
_entity.id
_entity.type
_entity.pdbx_description
1 polymer ?
#
loop_
_entity_poly.entity_id
_entity_poly.type
_entity_poly.pdbx_seq_one_letter_code
_entity_poly.pdbx_strand_id
1 'polypeptide(L)'
;MKLVQFWHDSAPALGLQTPQGIVDVQAEAARRGVSAPADMAQAIALGDEGLSQLAPLAEGARCFTQAPPAPVVTQTGRILCIGLNYRRHAKECGLPLPPAPVPFCKFSNALAAHGEAVKLMPDYKEYDYEAELVAVMGRPARDVSVDEALDYVYGYTCGDDLSTRDLQFARGGQWLLSKTFDGFAPIGPCLV
;
A
#
# COMPACT_ATOMS: atom_id res chain seq x y z
N MET A 1 -9.69 6.18 10.93
CA MET A 1 -10.63 5.67 9.89
C MET A 1 -9.89 4.62 9.09
N LYS A 2 -10.57 3.56 8.61
CA LYS A 2 -9.95 2.53 7.77
C LYS A 2 -10.47 2.64 6.35
N LEU A 3 -9.63 3.09 5.43
CA LEU A 3 -9.94 3.17 4.00
C LEU A 3 -9.55 1.86 3.33
N VAL A 4 -10.37 1.37 2.41
CA VAL A 4 -10.11 0.17 1.61
C VAL A 4 -10.34 0.47 0.14
N GLN A 5 -9.77 -0.33 -0.75
CA GLN A 5 -10.18 -0.40 -2.15
C GLN A 5 -10.68 -1.81 -2.49
N PHE A 6 -11.65 -1.87 -3.35
CA PHE A 6 -12.21 -3.10 -3.88
C PHE A 6 -12.51 -2.95 -5.38
N TRP A 7 -12.53 -4.07 -6.09
CA TRP A 7 -12.89 -4.05 -7.52
C TRP A 7 -14.40 -3.96 -7.69
N HIS A 8 -14.85 -2.95 -8.43
CA HIS A 8 -16.22 -2.76 -8.88
C HIS A 8 -16.19 -2.55 -10.39
N ASP A 9 -16.80 -3.47 -11.16
CA ASP A 9 -16.82 -3.43 -12.63
C ASP A 9 -15.45 -3.18 -13.27
N SER A 10 -14.42 -3.88 -12.78
CA SER A 10 -13.02 -3.76 -13.23
C SER A 10 -12.31 -2.42 -12.92
N ALA A 11 -12.92 -1.55 -12.14
CA ALA A 11 -12.31 -0.33 -11.61
C ALA A 11 -12.14 -0.40 -10.09
N PRO A 12 -11.08 0.19 -9.52
CA PRO A 12 -10.94 0.27 -8.07
C PRO A 12 -11.94 1.29 -7.52
N ALA A 13 -12.73 0.88 -6.53
CA ALA A 13 -13.69 1.71 -5.81
C ALA A 13 -13.22 1.97 -4.38
N LEU A 14 -13.51 3.15 -3.85
CA LEU A 14 -13.19 3.54 -2.48
C LEU A 14 -14.25 2.99 -1.51
N GLY A 15 -13.78 2.39 -0.43
CA GLY A 15 -14.62 1.88 0.64
C GLY A 15 -14.16 2.33 2.03
N LEU A 16 -15.10 2.29 2.97
CA LEU A 16 -14.82 2.46 4.41
C LEU A 16 -15.02 1.11 5.10
N GLN A 17 -13.98 0.63 5.77
CA GLN A 17 -14.11 -0.57 6.61
C GLN A 17 -14.72 -0.19 7.95
N THR A 18 -15.86 -0.79 8.26
CA THR A 18 -16.57 -0.67 9.53
C THR A 18 -16.67 -2.03 10.24
N PRO A 19 -17.09 -2.09 11.51
CA PRO A 19 -17.39 -3.37 12.16
C PRO A 19 -18.50 -4.19 11.49
N GLN A 20 -19.38 -3.53 10.73
CA GLN A 20 -20.50 -4.17 10.04
C GLN A 20 -20.15 -4.64 8.63
N GLY A 21 -19.00 -4.21 8.09
CA GLY A 21 -18.55 -4.52 6.74
C GLY A 21 -17.96 -3.31 6.02
N ILE A 22 -17.97 -3.35 4.70
CA ILE A 22 -17.46 -2.29 3.83
C ILE A 22 -18.61 -1.42 3.35
N VAL A 23 -18.46 -0.11 3.48
CA VAL A 23 -19.34 0.90 2.87
C VAL A 23 -18.76 1.27 1.52
N ASP A 24 -19.54 1.16 0.46
CA ASP A 24 -19.20 1.77 -0.83
C ASP A 24 -19.41 3.28 -0.72
N VAL A 25 -18.33 4.03 -0.83
CA VAL A 25 -18.32 5.48 -0.64
C VAL A 25 -19.22 6.17 -1.66
N GLN A 26 -19.11 5.82 -2.94
CA GLN A 26 -19.86 6.48 -4.00
C GLN A 26 -21.37 6.13 -3.95
N ALA A 27 -21.70 4.87 -3.70
CA ALA A 27 -23.08 4.45 -3.55
C ALA A 27 -23.75 5.12 -2.34
N GLU A 28 -23.04 5.22 -1.22
CA GLU A 28 -23.58 5.84 -0.01
C GLU A 28 -23.66 7.37 -0.13
N ALA A 29 -22.68 8.03 -0.76
CA ALA A 29 -22.72 9.46 -1.04
C ALA A 29 -23.91 9.82 -1.96
N ALA A 30 -24.12 9.04 -3.03
CA ALA A 30 -25.27 9.21 -3.92
C ALA A 30 -26.61 9.02 -3.17
N ARG A 31 -26.72 8.01 -2.31
CA ARG A 31 -27.91 7.78 -1.48
C ARG A 31 -28.24 8.95 -0.57
N ARG A 32 -27.23 9.64 -0.06
CA ARG A 32 -27.38 10.79 0.85
C ARG A 32 -27.44 12.13 0.14
N GLY A 33 -27.17 12.18 -1.16
CA GLY A 33 -27.12 13.42 -1.94
C GLY A 33 -25.95 14.34 -1.55
N VAL A 34 -24.80 13.75 -1.19
CA VAL A 34 -23.57 14.47 -0.80
C VAL A 34 -22.41 14.13 -1.72
N SER A 35 -21.39 14.99 -1.75
CA SER A 35 -20.14 14.73 -2.46
C SER A 35 -19.19 13.94 -1.58
N ALA A 36 -18.41 13.05 -2.20
CA ALA A 36 -17.31 12.32 -1.58
C ALA A 36 -16.21 12.03 -2.60
N PRO A 37 -14.96 11.74 -2.16
CA PRO A 37 -13.88 11.32 -3.06
C PRO A 37 -14.30 10.12 -3.92
N ALA A 38 -14.03 10.18 -5.21
CA ALA A 38 -14.42 9.12 -6.15
C ALA A 38 -13.58 7.85 -5.98
N ASP A 39 -12.31 8.01 -5.64
CA ASP A 39 -11.35 6.93 -5.46
C ASP A 39 -10.32 7.28 -4.38
N MET A 40 -9.41 6.35 -4.11
CA MET A 40 -8.34 6.54 -3.11
C MET A 40 -7.39 7.67 -3.50
N ALA A 41 -7.09 7.85 -4.78
CA ALA A 41 -6.20 8.91 -5.22
C ALA A 41 -6.79 10.30 -4.95
N GLN A 42 -8.08 10.47 -5.18
CA GLN A 42 -8.79 11.70 -4.84
C GLN A 42 -8.89 11.91 -3.32
N ALA A 43 -9.14 10.85 -2.55
CA ALA A 43 -9.14 10.94 -1.09
C ALA A 43 -7.77 11.40 -0.55
N ILE A 44 -6.68 10.84 -1.07
CA ILE A 44 -5.31 11.24 -0.72
C ILE A 44 -5.05 12.70 -1.13
N ALA A 45 -5.44 13.09 -2.34
CA ALA A 45 -5.21 14.46 -2.83
C ALA A 45 -5.97 15.53 -2.03
N LEU A 46 -7.16 15.20 -1.51
CA LEU A 46 -7.96 16.09 -0.67
C LEU A 46 -7.48 16.11 0.79
N GLY A 47 -6.68 15.13 1.24
CA GLY A 47 -6.17 15.08 2.61
C GLY A 47 -7.28 15.15 3.66
N ASP A 48 -7.15 16.06 4.63
CA ASP A 48 -8.12 16.23 5.73
C ASP A 48 -9.53 16.60 5.25
N GLU A 49 -9.64 17.34 4.14
CA GLU A 49 -10.95 17.63 3.53
C GLU A 49 -11.63 16.34 3.06
N GLY A 50 -10.90 15.47 2.38
CA GLY A 50 -11.41 14.17 1.95
C GLY A 50 -11.83 13.30 3.14
N LEU A 51 -11.03 13.25 4.20
CA LEU A 51 -11.38 12.51 5.41
C LEU A 51 -12.63 13.06 6.08
N SER A 52 -12.82 14.39 6.11
CA SER A 52 -14.01 15.03 6.67
C SER A 52 -15.29 14.73 5.88
N GLN A 53 -15.19 14.58 4.57
CA GLN A 53 -16.30 14.15 3.69
C GLN A 53 -16.65 12.66 3.88
N LEU A 54 -15.66 11.82 4.20
CA LEU A 54 -15.83 10.38 4.36
C LEU A 54 -16.39 9.99 5.72
N ALA A 55 -16.00 10.68 6.79
CA ALA A 55 -16.35 10.29 8.15
C ALA A 55 -17.86 10.12 8.39
N PRO A 56 -18.73 11.03 7.95
CA PRO A 56 -20.18 10.89 8.15
C PRO A 56 -20.78 9.71 7.39
N LEU A 57 -20.14 9.27 6.29
CA LEU A 57 -20.66 8.18 5.47
C LEU A 57 -20.61 6.82 6.16
N ALA A 58 -19.79 6.67 7.20
CA ALA A 58 -19.71 5.41 7.95
C ALA A 58 -20.92 5.18 8.86
N GLU A 59 -21.61 6.24 9.30
CA GLU A 59 -22.72 6.15 10.26
C GLU A 59 -24.01 5.71 9.60
N GLY A 60 -24.63 4.60 10.07
CA GLY A 60 -25.89 4.08 9.54
C GLY A 60 -25.85 3.70 8.06
N ALA A 61 -24.67 3.42 7.55
CA ALA A 61 -24.44 3.09 6.15
C ALA A 61 -24.95 1.70 5.77
N ARG A 62 -25.22 1.52 4.49
CA ARG A 62 -25.39 0.19 3.91
C ARG A 62 -24.02 -0.43 3.71
N CYS A 63 -23.81 -1.59 4.32
CA CYS A 63 -22.56 -2.32 4.23
C CYS A 63 -22.74 -3.62 3.45
N PHE A 64 -21.68 -4.05 2.78
CA PHE A 64 -21.54 -5.40 2.25
C PHE A 64 -20.36 -6.11 2.94
N THR A 65 -20.42 -7.43 3.02
CA THR A 65 -19.45 -8.22 3.78
C THR A 65 -18.32 -8.77 2.94
N GLN A 66 -18.49 -8.80 1.61
CA GLN A 66 -17.50 -9.35 0.67
C GLN A 66 -17.42 -8.48 -0.58
N ALA A 67 -16.20 -8.14 -0.96
CA ALA A 67 -15.83 -7.55 -2.25
C ALA A 67 -14.47 -8.08 -2.66
N PRO A 68 -14.19 -8.23 -3.96
CA PRO A 68 -12.86 -8.54 -4.44
C PRO A 68 -11.90 -7.42 -4.00
N PRO A 69 -10.88 -7.70 -3.18
CA PRO A 69 -9.98 -6.63 -2.73
C PRO A 69 -9.17 -6.07 -3.90
N ALA A 70 -8.87 -4.78 -3.86
CA ALA A 70 -7.88 -4.13 -4.70
C ALA A 70 -6.70 -3.67 -3.83
N PRO A 71 -5.50 -3.44 -4.41
CA PRO A 71 -4.43 -2.79 -3.67
C PRO A 71 -4.93 -1.47 -3.07
N VAL A 72 -4.61 -1.17 -1.81
CA VAL A 72 -5.16 0.03 -1.14
C VAL A 72 -4.78 1.33 -1.84
N VAL A 73 -3.70 1.33 -2.62
CA VAL A 73 -3.32 2.40 -3.55
C VAL A 73 -2.98 1.76 -4.89
N THR A 74 -3.67 2.13 -5.95
CA THR A 74 -3.47 1.60 -7.31
C THR A 74 -2.72 2.56 -8.23
N GLN A 75 -2.84 3.87 -7.98
CA GLN A 75 -2.16 4.90 -8.77
C GLN A 75 -0.90 5.36 -8.03
N THR A 76 0.19 4.61 -8.19
CA THR A 76 1.48 4.93 -7.57
C THR A 76 2.41 5.59 -8.56
N GLY A 77 2.94 6.77 -8.22
CA GLY A 77 4.02 7.38 -8.99
C GLY A 77 5.36 6.67 -8.74
N ARG A 78 5.62 6.27 -7.50
CA ARG A 78 6.84 5.57 -7.06
C ARG A 78 6.53 4.66 -5.89
N ILE A 79 7.18 3.50 -5.86
CA ILE A 79 7.23 2.62 -4.70
C ILE A 79 8.70 2.60 -4.28
N LEU A 80 8.99 3.31 -3.18
CA LEU A 80 10.33 3.41 -2.62
C LEU A 80 10.42 2.51 -1.40
N CYS A 81 11.44 1.68 -1.34
CA CYS A 81 11.71 0.76 -0.24
C CYS A 81 13.04 1.12 0.42
N ILE A 82 13.17 0.81 1.71
CA ILE A 82 14.40 1.03 2.47
C ILE A 82 14.92 -0.31 2.97
N GLY A 83 16.00 -0.78 2.36
CA GLY A 83 16.64 -2.05 2.71
C GLY A 83 17.24 -2.03 4.11
N LEU A 84 17.18 -3.18 4.80
CA LEU A 84 17.69 -3.39 6.16
C LEU A 84 17.15 -2.37 7.18
N ASN A 85 15.92 -1.89 6.98
CA ASN A 85 15.31 -0.87 7.82
C ASN A 85 14.90 -1.37 9.22
N TYR A 86 14.93 -2.68 9.45
CA TYR A 86 14.61 -3.30 10.74
C TYR A 86 15.87 -3.91 11.36
N ARG A 87 16.19 -3.51 12.59
CA ARG A 87 17.38 -4.01 13.32
C ARG A 87 17.41 -5.53 13.48
N ARG A 88 16.22 -6.15 13.66
CA ARG A 88 16.11 -7.61 13.78
C ARG A 88 16.44 -8.29 12.47
N HIS A 89 15.98 -7.76 11.34
CA HIS A 89 16.28 -8.28 10.01
C HIS A 89 17.78 -8.19 9.69
N ALA A 90 18.43 -7.04 9.95
CA ALA A 90 19.87 -6.92 9.78
C ALA A 90 20.65 -7.97 10.61
N LYS A 91 20.23 -8.19 11.87
CA LYS A 91 20.82 -9.23 12.75
C LYS A 91 20.60 -10.64 12.20
N GLU A 92 19.43 -10.96 11.72
CA GLU A 92 19.09 -12.26 11.12
C GLU A 92 19.95 -12.55 9.89
N CYS A 93 20.15 -11.56 9.03
CA CYS A 93 21.02 -11.65 7.87
C CYS A 93 22.52 -11.64 8.21
N GLY A 94 22.91 -11.43 9.46
CA GLY A 94 24.32 -11.30 9.86
C GLY A 94 24.99 -10.04 9.30
N LEU A 95 24.22 -9.01 8.95
CA LEU A 95 24.70 -7.78 8.34
C LEU A 95 24.80 -6.64 9.37
N PRO A 96 25.77 -5.72 9.23
CA PRO A 96 25.82 -4.51 10.03
C PRO A 96 24.61 -3.59 9.71
N LEU A 97 24.22 -2.78 10.69
CA LEU A 97 23.22 -1.74 10.44
C LEU A 97 23.79 -0.73 9.44
N PRO A 98 23.07 -0.40 8.35
CA PRO A 98 23.49 0.61 7.41
C PRO A 98 23.66 1.98 8.10
N PRO A 99 24.73 2.73 7.78
CA PRO A 99 24.95 4.07 8.35
C PRO A 99 23.99 5.14 7.79
N ALA A 100 23.31 4.82 6.68
CA ALA A 100 22.34 5.67 6.01
C ALA A 100 21.25 4.78 5.38
N PRO A 101 20.07 5.32 5.06
CA PRO A 101 19.03 4.58 4.34
C PRO A 101 19.55 3.97 3.03
N VAL A 102 19.17 2.74 2.74
CA VAL A 102 19.53 2.02 1.51
C VAL A 102 18.30 1.96 0.61
N PRO A 103 18.05 2.98 -0.22
CA PRO A 103 16.84 3.03 -1.03
C PRO A 103 16.93 2.10 -2.24
N PHE A 104 15.83 1.44 -2.53
CA PHE A 104 15.57 0.77 -3.80
C PHE A 104 14.11 1.00 -4.17
N CYS A 105 13.66 0.50 -5.30
CA CYS A 105 12.28 0.69 -5.73
C CYS A 105 11.66 -0.62 -6.23
N LYS A 106 10.34 -0.61 -6.29
CA LYS A 106 9.52 -1.57 -7.03
C LYS A 106 8.72 -0.82 -8.09
N PHE A 107 8.32 -1.50 -9.14
CA PHE A 107 7.46 -0.92 -10.17
C PHE A 107 5.99 -1.19 -9.87
N SER A 108 5.09 -0.43 -10.51
CA SER A 108 3.65 -0.53 -10.27
C SER A 108 3.04 -1.90 -10.62
N ASN A 109 3.67 -2.67 -11.53
CA ASN A 109 3.26 -4.05 -11.82
C ASN A 109 3.42 -5.00 -10.63
N ALA A 110 4.28 -4.63 -9.68
CA ALA A 110 4.46 -5.42 -8.47
C ALA A 110 3.30 -5.31 -7.48
N LEU A 111 2.42 -4.29 -7.61
CA LEU A 111 1.29 -4.14 -6.70
C LEU A 111 0.32 -5.33 -6.81
N ALA A 112 -0.10 -5.81 -5.64
CA ALA A 112 -1.16 -6.80 -5.49
C ALA A 112 -2.07 -6.43 -4.30
N ALA A 113 -3.27 -6.96 -4.30
CA ALA A 113 -4.19 -6.79 -3.21
C ALA A 113 -3.86 -7.73 -2.04
N HIS A 114 -4.37 -7.38 -0.85
CA HIS A 114 -4.33 -8.28 0.30
C HIS A 114 -5.05 -9.60 -0.02
N GLY A 115 -4.34 -10.73 0.18
CA GLY A 115 -4.87 -12.07 -0.08
C GLY A 115 -4.90 -12.48 -1.55
N GLU A 116 -4.40 -11.66 -2.47
CA GLU A 116 -4.25 -12.03 -3.87
C GLU A 116 -3.16 -13.08 -4.04
N ALA A 117 -3.41 -14.04 -4.95
CA ALA A 117 -2.42 -15.07 -5.26
C ALA A 117 -1.31 -14.52 -6.14
N VAL A 118 -0.07 -14.65 -5.69
CA VAL A 118 1.11 -14.23 -6.44
C VAL A 118 1.68 -15.41 -7.22
N LYS A 119 1.87 -15.23 -8.53
CA LYS A 119 2.46 -16.25 -9.39
C LYS A 119 3.98 -16.26 -9.24
N LEU A 120 4.52 -17.39 -8.76
CA LEU A 120 5.95 -17.58 -8.67
C LEU A 120 6.55 -18.05 -10.00
N MET A 121 7.73 -17.55 -10.36
CA MET A 121 8.44 -17.95 -11.58
C MET A 121 9.14 -19.29 -11.36
N PRO A 122 9.03 -20.27 -12.28
CA PRO A 122 9.57 -21.63 -12.10
C PRO A 122 11.10 -21.69 -12.05
N ASP A 123 11.78 -20.67 -12.58
CA ASP A 123 13.24 -20.62 -12.69
C ASP A 123 13.94 -20.26 -11.37
N TYR A 124 13.18 -19.75 -10.38
CA TYR A 124 13.67 -19.35 -9.07
C TYR A 124 13.07 -20.22 -7.97
N LYS A 125 13.77 -20.36 -6.85
CA LYS A 125 13.38 -21.27 -5.75
C LYS A 125 13.44 -20.64 -4.36
N GLU A 126 14.23 -19.59 -4.19
CA GLU A 126 14.47 -18.96 -2.89
C GLU A 126 13.55 -17.75 -2.72
N TYR A 127 12.24 -18.02 -2.72
CA TYR A 127 11.23 -17.00 -2.46
C TYR A 127 11.12 -16.72 -0.97
N ASP A 128 11.05 -15.45 -0.63
CA ASP A 128 11.01 -14.97 0.74
C ASP A 128 10.02 -13.82 0.88
N TYR A 129 9.34 -13.75 2.02
CA TYR A 129 8.44 -12.67 2.37
C TYR A 129 9.10 -11.69 3.34
N GLU A 130 8.77 -10.43 3.23
CA GLU A 130 9.23 -9.37 4.13
C GLU A 130 8.02 -8.54 4.57
N ALA A 131 7.54 -8.76 5.81
CA ALA A 131 6.43 -7.98 6.37
C ALA A 131 6.89 -6.54 6.65
N GLU A 132 6.22 -5.57 6.02
CA GLU A 132 6.64 -4.17 5.98
C GLU A 132 5.57 -3.20 6.47
N LEU A 133 6.00 -2.11 7.08
CA LEU A 133 5.18 -0.91 7.25
C LEU A 133 5.29 -0.06 5.97
N VAL A 134 4.14 0.24 5.38
CA VAL A 134 4.04 1.12 4.21
C VAL A 134 3.48 2.47 4.63
N ALA A 135 4.23 3.54 4.37
CA ALA A 135 3.74 4.92 4.48
C ALA A 135 3.25 5.41 3.12
N VAL A 136 2.01 5.85 3.06
CA VAL A 136 1.41 6.46 1.86
C VAL A 136 1.55 7.96 1.95
N MET A 137 2.27 8.55 0.98
CA MET A 137 2.50 9.99 0.95
C MET A 137 1.26 10.73 0.48
N GLY A 138 0.84 11.77 1.21
CA GLY A 138 -0.34 12.57 0.92
C GLY A 138 -0.10 13.77 0.02
N ARG A 139 1.15 14.22 -0.06
CA ARG A 139 1.55 15.40 -0.83
C ARG A 139 3.01 15.31 -1.28
N PRO A 140 3.42 16.05 -2.33
CA PRO A 140 4.81 16.09 -2.76
C PRO A 140 5.74 16.56 -1.64
N ALA A 141 6.82 15.81 -1.39
CA ALA A 141 7.87 16.14 -0.42
C ALA A 141 9.20 16.36 -1.16
N ARG A 142 9.85 17.51 -0.94
CA ARG A 142 11.16 17.84 -1.46
C ARG A 142 11.91 18.65 -0.43
N ASP A 143 13.13 18.25 -0.12
CA ASP A 143 14.03 18.95 0.81
C ASP A 143 13.37 19.28 2.16
N VAL A 144 12.58 18.31 2.66
CA VAL A 144 11.79 18.44 3.89
C VAL A 144 12.69 18.10 5.08
N SER A 145 12.56 18.85 6.17
CA SER A 145 13.24 18.57 7.43
C SER A 145 12.74 17.27 8.06
N VAL A 146 13.56 16.66 8.93
CA VAL A 146 13.17 15.44 9.67
C VAL A 146 11.93 15.70 10.53
N ASP A 147 11.85 16.88 11.16
CA ASP A 147 10.76 17.23 12.06
C ASP A 147 9.41 17.39 11.35
N GLU A 148 9.44 17.78 10.06
CA GLU A 148 8.24 17.96 9.22
C GLU A 148 7.89 16.73 8.38
N ALA A 149 8.78 15.74 8.30
CA ALA A 149 8.63 14.63 7.35
C ALA A 149 7.33 13.85 7.52
N LEU A 150 6.85 13.65 8.76
CA LEU A 150 5.63 12.91 9.03
C LEU A 150 4.36 13.66 8.63
N ASP A 151 4.40 14.99 8.49
CA ASP A 151 3.27 15.80 8.02
C ASP A 151 2.93 15.56 6.54
N TYR A 152 3.79 14.86 5.83
CA TYR A 152 3.60 14.48 4.43
C TYR A 152 2.99 13.10 4.26
N VAL A 153 2.84 12.35 5.34
CA VAL A 153 2.23 11.01 5.32
C VAL A 153 0.71 11.15 5.44
N TYR A 154 -0.01 10.56 4.49
CA TYR A 154 -1.47 10.48 4.51
C TYR A 154 -1.98 9.37 5.43
N GLY A 155 -1.28 8.25 5.45
CA GLY A 155 -1.66 7.11 6.27
C GLY A 155 -0.69 5.94 6.13
N TYR A 156 -0.99 4.86 6.82
CA TYR A 156 -0.15 3.67 6.89
C TYR A 156 -0.94 2.41 6.53
N THR A 157 -0.24 1.46 5.92
CA THR A 157 -0.77 0.12 5.66
C THR A 157 0.33 -0.92 5.86
N CYS A 158 -0.03 -2.20 5.85
CA CYS A 158 0.94 -3.29 5.78
C CYS A 158 1.30 -3.57 4.33
N GLY A 159 2.51 -4.05 4.11
CA GLY A 159 2.97 -4.54 2.82
C GLY A 159 3.82 -5.78 2.96
N ASP A 160 4.10 -6.38 1.82
CA ASP A 160 5.05 -7.48 1.71
C ASP A 160 6.06 -7.15 0.61
N ASP A 161 7.34 -7.07 0.99
CA ASP A 161 8.43 -6.91 0.03
C ASP A 161 8.91 -8.28 -0.47
N LEU A 162 8.04 -9.00 -1.18
CA LEU A 162 8.36 -10.30 -1.76
C LEU A 162 9.63 -10.25 -2.58
N SER A 163 10.49 -11.24 -2.37
CA SER A 163 11.83 -11.30 -2.91
C SER A 163 12.16 -12.68 -3.46
N THR A 164 13.02 -12.75 -4.49
CA THR A 164 13.69 -13.99 -4.87
C THR A 164 15.16 -13.87 -4.51
N ARG A 165 15.63 -14.59 -3.50
CA ARG A 165 16.98 -14.43 -2.94
C ARG A 165 18.07 -14.92 -3.88
N ASP A 166 17.81 -15.99 -4.59
CA ASP A 166 18.70 -16.51 -5.64
C ASP A 166 18.97 -15.49 -6.75
N LEU A 167 17.98 -14.68 -7.13
CA LEU A 167 18.20 -13.60 -8.10
C LEU A 167 18.82 -12.35 -7.46
N GLN A 168 18.48 -12.05 -6.20
CA GLN A 168 18.96 -10.86 -5.50
C GLN A 168 20.48 -10.81 -5.42
N PHE A 169 21.12 -11.96 -5.19
CA PHE A 169 22.57 -12.06 -5.00
C PHE A 169 23.33 -12.50 -6.25
N ALA A 170 22.64 -13.04 -7.27
CA ALA A 170 23.27 -13.61 -8.45
C ALA A 170 23.91 -12.61 -9.42
N ARG A 171 23.49 -11.32 -9.40
CA ARG A 171 23.87 -10.33 -10.42
C ARG A 171 24.37 -9.02 -9.82
N GLY A 172 25.52 -9.08 -9.14
CA GLY A 172 26.21 -7.85 -8.68
C GLY A 172 25.47 -7.06 -7.60
N GLY A 173 24.55 -7.67 -6.87
CA GLY A 173 23.87 -7.03 -5.74
C GLY A 173 22.81 -5.99 -6.13
N GLN A 174 22.31 -6.00 -7.38
CA GLN A 174 21.18 -5.16 -7.79
C GLN A 174 19.85 -5.82 -7.39
N TRP A 175 19.16 -5.24 -6.42
CA TRP A 175 17.97 -5.84 -5.81
C TRP A 175 16.69 -5.70 -6.65
N LEU A 176 16.60 -4.70 -7.52
CA LEU A 176 15.40 -4.38 -8.28
C LEU A 176 14.79 -5.59 -8.97
N LEU A 177 15.62 -6.37 -9.68
CA LEU A 177 15.14 -7.52 -10.47
C LEU A 177 14.53 -8.61 -9.61
N SER A 178 15.01 -8.79 -8.38
CA SER A 178 14.53 -9.81 -7.45
C SER A 178 13.23 -9.44 -6.73
N LYS A 179 12.84 -8.16 -6.78
CA LYS A 179 11.79 -7.58 -5.95
C LYS A 179 10.62 -6.97 -6.74
N THR A 180 10.66 -7.00 -8.08
CA THR A 180 9.68 -6.30 -8.93
C THR A 180 8.93 -7.19 -9.92
N PHE A 181 8.83 -8.50 -9.65
CA PHE A 181 7.92 -9.36 -10.40
C PHE A 181 6.47 -8.96 -10.16
N ASP A 182 5.58 -9.35 -11.06
CA ASP A 182 4.16 -9.07 -10.94
C ASP A 182 3.60 -9.59 -9.60
N GLY A 183 2.94 -8.73 -8.86
CA GLY A 183 2.36 -9.07 -7.56
C GLY A 183 3.34 -9.10 -6.38
N PHE A 184 4.63 -8.73 -6.53
CA PHE A 184 5.64 -8.80 -5.47
C PHE A 184 5.57 -7.66 -4.44
N ALA A 185 4.53 -6.83 -4.51
CA ALA A 185 4.22 -5.81 -3.50
C ALA A 185 2.73 -5.87 -3.10
N PRO A 186 2.28 -6.94 -2.43
CA PRO A 186 0.95 -6.94 -1.84
C PRO A 186 0.85 -5.86 -0.77
N ILE A 187 -0.19 -5.01 -0.83
CA ILE A 187 -0.43 -3.94 0.16
C ILE A 187 -1.87 -3.96 0.63
N GLY A 188 -2.07 -3.76 1.92
CA GLY A 188 -3.40 -3.74 2.54
C GLY A 188 -3.42 -4.39 3.92
N PRO A 189 -4.62 -4.81 4.42
CA PRO A 189 -5.95 -4.74 3.76
C PRO A 189 -6.59 -3.34 3.76
N CYS A 190 -6.11 -2.42 4.59
CA CYS A 190 -6.69 -1.07 4.70
C CYS A 190 -5.59 -0.03 4.92
N LEU A 191 -5.90 1.21 4.60
CA LEU A 191 -5.11 2.40 4.92
C LEU A 191 -5.71 3.06 6.17
N VAL A 192 -4.85 3.38 7.16
CA VAL A 192 -5.20 4.02 8.43
C VAL A 192 -4.43 5.30 8.64
#